data_9553da4449aa4f83177efc888b1785d2
#
_entry.id   9553da4449aa4f83177efc888b1785d2
#
_cell.length_a   1.000
_cell.length_b   1.000
_cell.length_c   1.000
_cell.angle_alpha   90.00
_cell.angle_beta   90.00
_cell.angle_gamma   90.00
#
_symmetry.space_group_name_H-M   'P 1'
#
loop_
_entity.id
_entity.type
_entity.pdbx_description
1 polymer ?
#
loop_
_entity_poly.entity_id
_entity_poly.type
_entity_poly.pdbx_seq_one_letter_code
_entity_poly.pdbx_strand_id
1 'polypeptide(L)'
;MKNIIYLIFWLIASSPCLAQKVNINKTILWEKGIGNYNNYRIPSIITSKKGTLLAFCEARESGDTGDIDVLMKRSTDNGITWSDESIVWSDGENTCGNPTPVIDNETGRIWLFLTWNHGDDNETQIIHKKSKFPRLPYLSFSDDDGLTWSEPKNMNDSCRNPSWGWYATGPGVGIQIKKGKFKGRLVIPSNHSYDDINGEIRNGPFNYGAHVLFSDNNGSSWEISDSIFPGCNESQIVELENGDLMMNMRSYNNQFSRAYSVSNDGGYSWSKIKHDYQLVESKCQASILNYGMFNKKNMYLFSNPAVPVGRTNMTIKTSFDNCKTWINSKVIHSGPSAYSCLTKLPNGNIGIFYEGGKTSAYEKMIFISFKPDALFSDSSL
;
A
#
# COMPACT_ATOMS: atom_id res chain seq x y z
N MET A 1 -70.92 -44.47 -1.69
CA MET A 1 -70.31 -43.12 -1.83
C MET A 1 -68.77 -43.28 -1.71
N LYS A 2 -68.10 -43.18 -2.85
CA LYS A 2 -66.60 -43.33 -2.88
C LYS A 2 -65.98 -41.93 -2.82
N ASN A 3 -65.23 -41.66 -1.77
CA ASN A 3 -64.46 -40.41 -1.63
C ASN A 3 -63.19 -40.56 -2.44
N ILE A 4 -63.02 -39.70 -3.45
CA ILE A 4 -61.73 -39.56 -4.19
C ILE A 4 -60.94 -38.41 -3.55
N ILE A 5 -59.76 -38.75 -2.98
CA ILE A 5 -58.82 -37.79 -2.44
C ILE A 5 -57.89 -37.41 -3.60
N TYR A 6 -57.90 -36.14 -4.02
CA TYR A 6 -56.90 -35.57 -4.95
C TYR A 6 -55.65 -35.14 -4.15
N LEU A 7 -54.52 -35.84 -4.36
CA LEU A 7 -53.19 -35.39 -3.93
C LEU A 7 -52.66 -34.35 -4.95
N ILE A 8 -52.56 -33.11 -4.53
CA ILE A 8 -51.90 -32.06 -5.31
C ILE A 8 -50.43 -32.13 -5.01
N PHE A 9 -49.62 -32.60 -5.97
CA PHE A 9 -48.16 -32.50 -5.92
C PHE A 9 -47.73 -31.07 -6.29
N TRP A 10 -47.18 -30.34 -5.32
CA TRP A 10 -46.44 -29.10 -5.60
C TRP A 10 -45.04 -29.46 -6.13
N LEU A 11 -44.81 -29.25 -7.41
CA LEU A 11 -43.48 -29.26 -8.01
C LEU A 11 -42.78 -27.94 -7.60
N ILE A 12 -41.90 -28.01 -6.63
CA ILE A 12 -40.97 -26.93 -6.33
C ILE A 12 -39.93 -26.95 -7.45
N ALA A 13 -40.11 -26.09 -8.44
CA ALA A 13 -39.08 -25.84 -9.44
C ALA A 13 -37.90 -25.09 -8.74
N SER A 14 -36.88 -25.81 -8.37
CA SER A 14 -35.62 -25.24 -7.98
C SER A 14 -34.98 -24.61 -9.22
N SER A 15 -35.12 -23.30 -9.39
CA SER A 15 -34.35 -22.55 -10.37
C SER A 15 -32.88 -22.72 -10.03
N PRO A 16 -32.03 -23.17 -10.96
CA PRO A 16 -30.61 -23.18 -10.72
C PRO A 16 -30.17 -21.73 -10.52
N CYS A 17 -29.68 -21.42 -9.34
CA CYS A 17 -28.98 -20.17 -9.08
C CYS A 17 -27.72 -20.20 -9.96
N LEU A 18 -27.77 -19.59 -11.12
CA LEU A 18 -26.63 -19.40 -11.99
C LEU A 18 -25.65 -18.53 -11.18
N ALA A 19 -24.58 -19.14 -10.65
CA ALA A 19 -23.49 -18.43 -10.03
C ALA A 19 -23.00 -17.36 -11.02
N GLN A 20 -23.27 -16.11 -10.71
CA GLN A 20 -22.92 -14.99 -11.56
C GLN A 20 -21.40 -14.94 -11.63
N LYS A 21 -20.84 -15.24 -12.81
CA LYS A 21 -19.40 -15.22 -13.04
C LYS A 21 -18.86 -13.83 -12.68
N VAL A 22 -18.01 -13.75 -11.68
CA VAL A 22 -17.40 -12.49 -11.27
C VAL A 22 -16.50 -12.00 -12.41
N ASN A 23 -16.81 -10.83 -12.92
CA ASN A 23 -16.00 -10.25 -14.00
C ASN A 23 -14.76 -9.61 -13.38
N ILE A 24 -13.62 -10.26 -13.55
CA ILE A 24 -12.32 -9.81 -13.07
C ILE A 24 -11.50 -9.35 -14.27
N ASN A 25 -11.05 -8.11 -14.27
CA ASN A 25 -10.00 -7.66 -15.17
C ASN A 25 -8.64 -7.94 -14.50
N LYS A 26 -7.76 -8.69 -15.19
CA LYS A 26 -6.42 -9.04 -14.72
C LYS A 26 -5.40 -8.73 -15.79
N THR A 27 -4.38 -7.93 -15.43
CA THR A 27 -3.29 -7.53 -16.31
C THR A 27 -1.96 -7.72 -15.59
N ILE A 28 -0.97 -8.29 -16.25
CA ILE A 28 0.43 -8.31 -15.81
C ILE A 28 1.05 -7.02 -16.33
N LEU A 29 1.45 -6.12 -15.40
CA LEU A 29 2.06 -4.85 -15.77
C LEU A 29 3.56 -4.99 -16.02
N TRP A 30 4.23 -5.80 -15.19
CA TRP A 30 5.65 -6.13 -15.36
C TRP A 30 5.89 -7.59 -14.99
N GLU A 31 6.87 -8.19 -15.61
CA GLU A 31 7.24 -9.60 -15.40
C GLU A 31 8.76 -9.72 -15.31
N LYS A 32 9.24 -10.49 -14.34
CA LYS A 32 10.65 -10.75 -14.11
C LYS A 32 11.34 -11.27 -15.37
N GLY A 33 12.48 -10.64 -15.74
CA GLY A 33 13.26 -11.03 -16.92
C GLY A 33 12.64 -10.61 -18.26
N ILE A 34 11.58 -9.79 -18.24
CA ILE A 34 10.99 -9.19 -19.44
C ILE A 34 11.18 -7.69 -19.36
N GLY A 35 11.65 -7.07 -20.45
CA GLY A 35 12.01 -5.65 -20.51
C GLY A 35 13.49 -5.40 -20.20
N ASN A 36 13.78 -4.22 -19.69
CA ASN A 36 15.17 -3.75 -19.52
C ASN A 36 15.78 -4.10 -18.15
N TYR A 37 14.98 -4.64 -17.21
CA TYR A 37 15.40 -4.92 -15.84
C TYR A 37 15.18 -6.38 -15.47
N ASN A 38 16.02 -6.88 -14.57
CA ASN A 38 15.96 -8.26 -14.13
C ASN A 38 14.76 -8.56 -13.23
N ASN A 39 14.26 -7.57 -12.49
CA ASN A 39 13.18 -7.77 -11.52
C ASN A 39 12.37 -6.47 -11.30
N TYR A 40 11.11 -6.63 -10.89
CA TYR A 40 10.20 -5.53 -10.57
C TYR A 40 9.54 -5.76 -9.23
N ARG A 41 9.57 -4.76 -8.35
CA ARG A 41 9.12 -4.86 -6.98
C ARG A 41 8.36 -3.59 -6.53
N ILE A 42 7.81 -3.63 -5.32
CA ILE A 42 7.28 -2.49 -4.56
C ILE A 42 6.11 -1.81 -5.28
N PRO A 43 4.94 -2.47 -5.33
CA PRO A 43 3.75 -1.93 -5.98
C PRO A 43 3.20 -0.70 -5.26
N SER A 44 2.98 0.36 -6.01
CA SER A 44 2.19 1.50 -5.59
C SER A 44 1.20 1.85 -6.69
N ILE A 45 -0.05 2.14 -6.35
CA ILE A 45 -1.08 2.54 -7.32
C ILE A 45 -2.00 3.60 -6.73
N ILE A 46 -2.25 4.65 -7.50
CA ILE A 46 -3.15 5.73 -7.11
C ILE A 46 -4.12 6.05 -8.26
N THR A 47 -5.33 6.48 -7.92
CA THR A 47 -6.30 7.00 -8.89
C THR A 47 -6.27 8.52 -8.80
N SER A 48 -5.86 9.18 -9.88
CA SER A 48 -5.74 10.64 -9.93
C SER A 48 -7.10 11.34 -9.84
N LYS A 49 -7.09 12.66 -9.65
CA LYS A 49 -8.32 13.51 -9.67
C LYS A 49 -9.05 13.41 -11.01
N LYS A 50 -8.34 13.18 -12.11
CA LYS A 50 -8.92 12.98 -13.45
C LYS A 50 -9.42 11.55 -13.69
N GLY A 51 -9.17 10.64 -12.76
CA GLY A 51 -9.56 9.24 -12.86
C GLY A 51 -8.53 8.33 -13.54
N THR A 52 -7.35 8.85 -13.83
CA THR A 52 -6.24 8.05 -14.37
C THR A 52 -5.64 7.18 -13.25
N LEU A 53 -5.40 5.92 -13.54
CA LEU A 53 -4.62 5.04 -12.68
C LEU A 53 -3.13 5.24 -12.99
N LEU A 54 -2.33 5.46 -11.95
CA LEU A 54 -0.88 5.51 -12.05
C LEU A 54 -0.32 4.37 -11.19
N ALA A 55 0.30 3.38 -11.84
CA ALA A 55 0.95 2.25 -11.19
C ALA A 55 2.46 2.44 -11.24
N PHE A 56 3.10 2.42 -10.07
CA PHE A 56 4.54 2.58 -9.88
C PHE A 56 5.15 1.29 -9.38
N CYS A 57 6.40 1.04 -9.76
CA CYS A 57 7.23 -0.02 -9.18
C CYS A 57 8.69 0.39 -9.13
N GLU A 58 9.48 -0.36 -8.37
CA GLU A 58 10.93 -0.38 -8.50
C GLU A 58 11.34 -1.39 -9.58
N ALA A 59 12.14 -0.96 -10.52
CA ALA A 59 12.79 -1.80 -11.51
C ALA A 59 14.26 -2.01 -11.09
N ARG A 60 14.69 -3.24 -10.98
CA ARG A 60 15.93 -3.63 -10.29
C ARG A 60 16.83 -4.50 -11.15
N GLU A 61 18.09 -4.15 -11.21
CA GLU A 61 19.12 -5.02 -11.83
C GLU A 61 19.49 -6.20 -10.92
N SER A 62 19.45 -5.99 -9.61
CA SER A 62 19.81 -7.04 -8.63
C SER A 62 18.77 -7.20 -7.52
N GLY A 63 19.17 -7.16 -6.26
CA GLY A 63 18.32 -7.36 -5.07
C GLY A 63 17.68 -6.09 -4.53
N ASP A 64 17.88 -5.82 -3.24
CA ASP A 64 17.31 -4.67 -2.53
C ASP A 64 18.27 -3.46 -2.50
N THR A 65 19.34 -3.47 -3.28
CA THR A 65 20.39 -2.42 -3.40
C THR A 65 21.03 -2.47 -4.78
N GLY A 66 21.78 -1.46 -5.14
CA GLY A 66 22.37 -1.29 -6.47
C GLY A 66 21.50 -0.42 -7.36
N ASP A 67 21.61 -0.64 -8.65
CA ASP A 67 20.84 0.04 -9.68
C ASP A 67 19.34 -0.32 -9.55
N ILE A 68 18.58 0.62 -9.03
CA ILE A 68 17.13 0.54 -8.85
C ILE A 68 16.51 1.85 -9.32
N ASP A 69 15.62 1.76 -10.28
CA ASP A 69 14.86 2.87 -10.85
C ASP A 69 13.39 2.81 -10.46
N VAL A 70 12.70 3.95 -10.48
CA VAL A 70 11.26 4.01 -10.32
C VAL A 70 10.59 4.16 -11.68
N LEU A 71 9.79 3.16 -12.03
CA LEU A 71 8.98 3.15 -13.24
C LEU A 71 7.51 3.40 -12.97
N MET A 72 6.80 3.83 -14.00
CA MET A 72 5.36 4.05 -13.97
C MET A 72 4.69 3.58 -15.26
N LYS A 73 3.44 3.08 -15.14
CA LYS A 73 2.47 2.90 -16.23
C LYS A 73 1.16 3.61 -15.88
N ARG A 74 0.46 4.08 -16.91
CA ARG A 74 -0.81 4.82 -16.78
C ARG A 74 -1.95 4.08 -17.46
N SER A 75 -3.16 4.18 -16.88
CA SER A 75 -4.40 3.71 -17.51
C SER A 75 -5.50 4.76 -17.35
N THR A 76 -6.20 5.08 -18.43
CA THR A 76 -7.33 6.02 -18.48
C THR A 76 -8.68 5.33 -18.63
N ASP A 77 -8.71 4.00 -18.65
CA ASP A 77 -9.88 3.16 -18.93
C ASP A 77 -10.17 2.14 -17.81
N ASN A 78 -9.89 2.53 -16.55
CA ASN A 78 -10.08 1.69 -15.36
C ASN A 78 -9.20 0.41 -15.35
N GLY A 79 -8.01 0.47 -15.91
CA GLY A 79 -7.03 -0.60 -15.88
C GLY A 79 -7.24 -1.68 -16.96
N ILE A 80 -8.04 -1.40 -17.98
CA ILE A 80 -8.24 -2.32 -19.12
C ILE A 80 -7.01 -2.30 -20.01
N THR A 81 -6.53 -1.10 -20.37
CA THR A 81 -5.28 -0.91 -21.11
C THR A 81 -4.32 -0.03 -20.33
N TRP A 82 -3.04 -0.19 -20.59
CA TRP A 82 -1.95 0.51 -19.93
C TRP A 82 -0.96 1.06 -20.95
N SER A 83 -0.40 2.22 -20.65
CA SER A 83 0.66 2.81 -21.43
C SER A 83 1.92 1.95 -21.42
N ASP A 84 2.85 2.25 -22.33
CA ASP A 84 4.23 1.85 -22.15
C ASP A 84 4.77 2.37 -20.83
N GLU A 85 5.84 1.74 -20.34
CA GLU A 85 6.50 2.21 -19.12
C GLU A 85 7.26 3.50 -19.35
N SER A 86 7.29 4.34 -18.33
CA SER A 86 8.12 5.54 -18.27
C SER A 86 8.98 5.53 -17.02
N ILE A 87 10.21 6.00 -17.14
CA ILE A 87 11.11 6.21 -16.00
C ILE A 87 10.66 7.50 -15.30
N VAL A 88 10.34 7.38 -14.01
CA VAL A 88 10.01 8.53 -13.14
C VAL A 88 11.27 9.07 -12.49
N TRP A 89 12.16 8.18 -12.06
CA TRP A 89 13.45 8.55 -11.50
C TRP A 89 14.47 7.44 -11.66
N SER A 90 15.67 7.83 -12.10
CA SER A 90 16.86 7.01 -12.19
C SER A 90 18.07 7.85 -11.74
N ASP A 91 19.03 7.24 -11.07
CA ASP A 91 20.29 7.86 -10.66
C ASP A 91 21.47 6.90 -10.87
N GLY A 92 21.54 6.33 -12.09
CA GLY A 92 22.61 5.41 -12.49
C GLY A 92 22.66 4.16 -11.60
N GLU A 93 23.81 3.86 -11.03
CA GLU A 93 24.02 2.67 -10.19
C GLU A 93 23.44 2.81 -8.76
N ASN A 94 22.80 3.93 -8.45
CA ASN A 94 22.22 4.19 -7.13
C ASN A 94 20.79 3.63 -6.99
N THR A 95 20.33 3.54 -5.75
CA THR A 95 18.99 3.05 -5.44
C THR A 95 18.00 4.20 -5.36
N CYS A 96 17.04 4.24 -6.30
CA CYS A 96 15.86 5.09 -6.28
C CYS A 96 14.64 4.22 -6.00
N GLY A 97 13.89 4.45 -4.90
CA GLY A 97 12.85 3.49 -4.53
C GLY A 97 11.73 4.02 -3.66
N ASN A 98 10.91 3.10 -3.17
CA ASN A 98 9.77 3.31 -2.28
C ASN A 98 8.77 4.38 -2.77
N PRO A 99 8.24 4.29 -3.99
CA PRO A 99 7.29 5.27 -4.50
C PRO A 99 6.05 5.33 -3.60
N THR A 100 5.74 6.55 -3.11
CA THR A 100 4.61 6.80 -2.22
C THR A 100 3.91 8.09 -2.65
N PRO A 101 2.99 8.00 -3.65
CA PRO A 101 2.25 9.14 -4.13
C PRO A 101 1.14 9.54 -3.17
N VAL A 102 0.80 10.84 -3.18
CA VAL A 102 -0.41 11.42 -2.59
C VAL A 102 -0.99 12.49 -3.52
N ILE A 103 -2.31 12.56 -3.60
CA ILE A 103 -3.00 13.56 -4.42
C ILE A 103 -3.46 14.70 -3.54
N ASP A 104 -3.09 15.90 -3.91
CA ASP A 104 -3.78 17.09 -3.47
C ASP A 104 -5.08 17.26 -4.27
N ASN A 105 -6.21 16.94 -3.65
CA ASN A 105 -7.52 17.01 -4.30
C ASN A 105 -7.98 18.44 -4.57
N GLU A 106 -7.35 19.45 -3.98
CA GLU A 106 -7.66 20.84 -4.25
C GLU A 106 -7.07 21.26 -5.60
N THR A 107 -5.78 21.07 -5.79
CA THR A 107 -5.06 21.46 -7.00
C THR A 107 -5.08 20.38 -8.10
N GLY A 108 -5.15 19.12 -7.72
CA GLY A 108 -4.96 17.96 -8.60
C GLY A 108 -3.50 17.54 -8.76
N ARG A 109 -2.56 18.26 -8.12
CA ARG A 109 -1.15 17.88 -8.11
C ARG A 109 -0.95 16.51 -7.46
N ILE A 110 -0.10 15.71 -8.06
CA ILE A 110 0.33 14.43 -7.51
C ILE A 110 1.73 14.64 -6.93
N TRP A 111 1.87 14.57 -5.63
CA TRP A 111 3.14 14.53 -4.95
C TRP A 111 3.62 13.09 -4.87
N LEU A 112 4.90 12.86 -5.11
CA LEU A 112 5.53 11.52 -5.07
C LEU A 112 6.75 11.57 -4.16
N PHE A 113 6.62 11.01 -2.97
CA PHE A 113 7.76 10.73 -2.12
C PHE A 113 8.49 9.49 -2.59
N LEU A 114 9.80 9.55 -2.48
CA LEU A 114 10.76 8.56 -2.95
C LEU A 114 11.90 8.44 -1.93
N THR A 115 12.71 7.41 -2.04
CA THR A 115 13.92 7.26 -1.24
C THR A 115 15.13 7.00 -2.11
N TRP A 116 16.29 7.45 -1.62
CA TRP A 116 17.56 7.27 -2.30
C TRP A 116 18.64 6.76 -1.33
N ASN A 117 19.48 5.86 -1.79
CA ASN A 117 20.76 5.56 -1.16
C ASN A 117 21.81 5.21 -2.22
N HIS A 118 23.08 5.33 -1.84
CA HIS A 118 24.19 4.92 -2.69
C HIS A 118 24.07 3.41 -3.01
N GLY A 119 24.34 3.04 -4.25
CA GLY A 119 24.13 1.66 -4.74
C GLY A 119 24.97 0.59 -4.02
N ASP A 120 26.15 0.96 -3.51
CA ASP A 120 27.00 0.04 -2.74
C ASP A 120 26.50 -0.17 -1.30
N ASP A 121 25.58 0.65 -0.80
CA ASP A 121 25.13 0.64 0.58
C ASP A 121 23.89 -0.25 0.74
N ASN A 122 23.98 -1.30 1.54
CA ASN A 122 22.82 -2.13 1.88
C ASN A 122 22.15 -1.69 3.19
N GLU A 123 20.93 -2.18 3.43
CA GLU A 123 20.13 -1.84 4.60
C GLU A 123 20.87 -2.01 5.92
N THR A 124 21.62 -3.11 6.09
CA THR A 124 22.37 -3.40 7.30
C THR A 124 23.47 -2.34 7.53
N GLN A 125 24.21 -1.98 6.48
CA GLN A 125 25.23 -0.92 6.58
C GLN A 125 24.61 0.44 6.94
N ILE A 126 23.45 0.76 6.34
CA ILE A 126 22.73 2.02 6.59
C ILE A 126 22.20 2.07 8.03
N ILE A 127 21.58 0.99 8.52
CA ILE A 127 21.11 0.88 9.91
C ILE A 127 22.26 1.07 10.90
N HIS A 128 23.39 0.42 10.64
CA HIS A 128 24.59 0.51 11.50
C HIS A 128 25.45 1.75 11.26
N LYS A 129 25.02 2.70 10.43
CA LYS A 129 25.75 3.94 10.09
C LYS A 129 27.16 3.68 9.58
N LYS A 130 27.34 2.56 8.86
CA LYS A 130 28.58 2.14 8.19
C LYS A 130 28.53 2.34 6.67
N SER A 131 27.44 2.87 6.17
CA SER A 131 27.21 3.23 4.77
C SER A 131 27.93 4.54 4.42
N LYS A 132 28.11 4.78 3.12
CA LYS A 132 28.64 6.07 2.62
C LYS A 132 27.70 7.22 2.97
N PHE A 133 26.38 6.98 2.82
CA PHE A 133 25.33 7.93 3.14
C PHE A 133 24.17 7.23 3.87
N PRO A 134 23.36 7.94 4.70
CA PRO A 134 22.09 7.42 5.14
C PRO A 134 21.14 7.28 3.95
N ARG A 135 20.05 6.53 4.11
CA ARG A 135 18.96 6.55 3.11
C ARG A 135 18.16 7.84 3.25
N LEU A 136 17.91 8.52 2.12
CA LEU A 136 17.42 9.88 2.07
C LEU A 136 16.02 9.96 1.46
N PRO A 137 15.12 10.80 2.01
CA PRO A 137 13.85 11.14 1.36
C PRO A 137 14.04 12.10 0.18
N TYR A 138 13.30 11.85 -0.89
CA TYR A 138 13.19 12.74 -2.05
C TYR A 138 11.74 13.00 -2.40
N LEU A 139 11.46 14.12 -3.05
CA LEU A 139 10.11 14.55 -3.43
C LEU A 139 10.10 15.01 -4.87
N SER A 140 9.23 14.41 -5.68
CA SER A 140 8.86 14.85 -7.01
C SER A 140 7.38 15.18 -7.07
N PHE A 141 6.92 15.84 -8.13
CA PHE A 141 5.50 16.10 -8.37
C PHE A 141 5.16 16.10 -9.85
N SER A 142 3.87 15.90 -10.12
CA SER A 142 3.27 16.03 -11.45
C SER A 142 2.03 16.93 -11.39
N ASP A 143 1.95 17.90 -12.31
CA ASP A 143 0.80 18.78 -12.51
C ASP A 143 -0.06 18.38 -13.73
N ASP A 144 0.38 17.41 -14.50
CA ASP A 144 -0.22 17.00 -15.75
C ASP A 144 -0.75 15.56 -15.73
N ASP A 145 -1.16 15.09 -14.56
CA ASP A 145 -1.76 13.76 -14.39
C ASP A 145 -0.76 12.62 -14.62
N GLY A 146 0.50 12.82 -14.23
CA GLY A 146 1.57 11.84 -14.32
C GLY A 146 2.16 11.70 -15.73
N LEU A 147 1.95 12.66 -16.63
CA LEU A 147 2.61 12.65 -17.94
C LEU A 147 4.08 13.05 -17.82
N THR A 148 4.35 14.07 -17.01
CA THR A 148 5.71 14.49 -16.69
C THR A 148 5.89 14.66 -15.17
N TRP A 149 7.14 14.55 -14.72
CA TRP A 149 7.53 14.66 -13.33
C TRP A 149 8.62 15.71 -13.14
N SER A 150 8.57 16.45 -12.04
CA SER A 150 9.66 17.36 -11.67
C SER A 150 10.91 16.55 -11.29
N GLU A 151 12.08 17.17 -11.44
CA GLU A 151 13.30 16.61 -10.86
C GLU A 151 13.10 16.35 -9.35
N PRO A 152 13.46 15.16 -8.84
CA PRO A 152 13.31 14.82 -7.43
C PRO A 152 14.20 15.70 -6.55
N LYS A 153 13.59 16.40 -5.60
CA LYS A 153 14.27 17.27 -4.64
C LYS A 153 14.62 16.49 -3.37
N ASN A 154 15.85 16.61 -2.92
CA ASN A 154 16.29 16.07 -1.63
C ASN A 154 15.56 16.77 -0.48
N MET A 155 14.91 15.98 0.38
CA MET A 155 14.10 16.44 1.52
C MET A 155 14.75 16.10 2.88
N ASN A 156 16.04 15.77 2.90
CA ASN A 156 16.75 15.34 4.11
C ASN A 156 16.56 16.30 5.28
N ASP A 157 16.68 17.60 5.04
CA ASP A 157 16.70 18.61 6.12
C ASP A 157 15.32 18.84 6.76
N SER A 158 14.24 18.56 6.03
CA SER A 158 12.85 18.78 6.49
C SER A 158 12.10 17.49 6.83
N CYS A 159 12.50 16.36 6.23
CA CYS A 159 11.73 15.13 6.29
C CYS A 159 12.46 13.95 6.95
N ARG A 160 13.65 14.16 7.52
CA ARG A 160 14.42 13.12 8.19
C ARG A 160 15.11 13.67 9.45
N ASN A 161 15.05 12.90 10.54
CA ASN A 161 15.87 13.21 11.72
C ASN A 161 17.34 12.80 11.42
N PRO A 162 18.33 13.68 11.67
CA PRO A 162 19.74 13.37 11.40
C PRO A 162 20.27 12.11 12.08
N SER A 163 19.68 11.70 13.21
CA SER A 163 20.07 10.48 13.93
C SER A 163 19.64 9.19 13.25
N TRP A 164 18.67 9.23 12.29
CA TRP A 164 18.19 8.05 11.60
C TRP A 164 19.18 7.58 10.53
N GLY A 165 19.43 6.29 10.45
CA GLY A 165 20.19 5.68 9.36
C GLY A 165 19.30 5.28 8.20
N TRP A 166 18.55 4.15 8.37
CA TRP A 166 17.54 3.73 7.42
C TRP A 166 16.35 4.68 7.41
N TYR A 167 15.81 4.87 6.23
CA TYR A 167 14.59 5.65 6.01
C TYR A 167 13.83 5.09 4.82
N ALA A 168 12.51 4.98 4.91
CA ALA A 168 11.67 4.65 3.77
C ALA A 168 10.30 5.30 3.88
N THR A 169 9.74 5.68 2.72
CA THR A 169 8.35 6.12 2.62
C THR A 169 7.47 4.92 2.34
N GLY A 170 6.23 4.87 2.80
CA GLY A 170 5.26 3.81 2.63
C GLY A 170 5.80 2.39 2.85
N PRO A 171 6.07 1.67 1.73
CA PRO A 171 5.64 1.97 0.36
C PRO A 171 4.14 1.77 0.17
N GLY A 172 3.58 2.38 -0.87
CA GLY A 172 2.16 2.36 -1.17
C GLY A 172 1.64 3.76 -1.46
N VAL A 173 0.70 4.29 -0.66
CA VAL A 173 0.12 5.61 -0.92
C VAL A 173 0.00 6.45 0.35
N GLY A 174 0.08 7.77 0.18
CA GLY A 174 -0.36 8.74 1.17
C GLY A 174 -1.86 9.04 1.04
N ILE A 175 -2.38 9.84 1.95
CA ILE A 175 -3.77 10.31 1.94
C ILE A 175 -3.85 11.83 2.08
N GLN A 176 -4.96 12.41 1.62
CA GLN A 176 -5.37 13.75 2.04
C GLN A 176 -6.55 13.61 3.01
N ILE A 177 -6.46 14.25 4.18
CA ILE A 177 -7.52 14.25 5.19
C ILE A 177 -8.76 14.96 4.65
N LYS A 178 -9.92 14.32 4.77
CA LYS A 178 -11.19 14.81 4.20
C LYS A 178 -12.10 15.49 5.23
N LYS A 179 -11.88 15.23 6.53
CA LYS A 179 -12.78 15.65 7.61
C LYS A 179 -12.05 16.39 8.73
N GLY A 180 -12.86 17.10 9.54
CA GLY A 180 -12.41 17.70 10.78
C GLY A 180 -11.46 18.89 10.61
N LYS A 181 -10.75 19.21 11.70
CA LYS A 181 -9.84 20.36 11.83
C LYS A 181 -8.69 20.33 10.82
N PHE A 182 -8.21 19.14 10.48
CA PHE A 182 -7.04 18.93 9.61
C PHE A 182 -7.42 18.61 8.17
N LYS A 183 -8.67 18.90 7.76
CA LYS A 183 -9.11 18.73 6.37
C LYS A 183 -8.19 19.48 5.42
N GLY A 184 -7.73 18.77 4.37
CA GLY A 184 -6.79 19.28 3.37
C GLY A 184 -5.34 18.85 3.62
N ARG A 185 -4.98 18.47 4.87
CA ARG A 185 -3.63 17.99 5.19
C ARG A 185 -3.28 16.77 4.34
N LEU A 186 -2.11 16.82 3.71
CA LEU A 186 -1.50 15.68 3.04
C LEU A 186 -0.69 14.89 4.06
N VAL A 187 -0.76 13.55 4.01
CA VAL A 187 -0.09 12.67 4.97
C VAL A 187 0.57 11.50 4.23
N ILE A 188 1.87 11.32 4.46
CA ILE A 188 2.70 10.24 3.89
C ILE A 188 3.17 9.33 5.01
N PRO A 189 2.78 8.04 5.04
CA PRO A 189 3.36 7.08 5.98
C PRO A 189 4.82 6.83 5.65
N SER A 190 5.65 6.70 6.69
CA SER A 190 7.10 6.52 6.56
C SER A 190 7.64 5.68 7.71
N ASN A 191 8.86 5.18 7.55
CA ASN A 191 9.56 4.45 8.60
C ASN A 191 11.06 4.77 8.62
N HIS A 192 11.70 4.46 9.74
CA HIS A 192 13.12 4.76 9.96
C HIS A 192 13.77 3.76 10.91
N SER A 193 15.08 3.70 10.91
CA SER A 193 15.83 3.09 12.02
C SER A 193 16.26 4.15 13.02
N TYR A 194 16.29 3.79 14.30
CA TYR A 194 16.74 4.67 15.38
C TYR A 194 17.72 3.95 16.31
N ASP A 195 18.57 4.72 16.99
CA ASP A 195 19.43 4.21 18.04
C ASP A 195 18.64 4.05 19.35
N ASP A 196 19.06 3.15 20.22
CA ASP A 196 18.46 3.04 21.54
C ASP A 196 18.88 4.23 22.45
N ILE A 197 18.34 4.25 23.68
CA ILE A 197 18.57 5.34 24.61
C ILE A 197 20.05 5.51 25.01
N ASN A 198 20.88 4.48 24.80
CA ASN A 198 22.31 4.51 25.05
C ASN A 198 23.13 4.86 23.78
N GLY A 199 22.44 5.15 22.66
CA GLY A 199 23.07 5.36 21.37
C GLY A 199 23.58 4.07 20.71
N GLU A 200 23.20 2.91 21.24
CA GLU A 200 23.58 1.62 20.69
C GLU A 200 22.63 1.21 19.57
N ILE A 201 23.20 0.79 18.46
CA ILE A 201 22.44 0.16 17.36
C ILE A 201 22.25 -1.29 17.72
N ARG A 202 21.03 -1.66 18.13
CA ARG A 202 20.72 -3.07 18.39
C ARG A 202 20.78 -3.87 17.09
N ASN A 203 21.49 -4.98 17.11
CA ASN A 203 21.46 -5.96 16.03
C ASN A 203 20.05 -6.57 15.98
N GLY A 204 19.27 -6.19 14.96
CA GLY A 204 17.99 -6.83 14.69
C GLY A 204 16.83 -5.87 14.47
N PRO A 205 15.65 -6.42 14.20
CA PRO A 205 14.49 -5.70 13.67
C PRO A 205 13.81 -4.74 14.65
N PHE A 206 14.25 -4.66 15.90
CA PHE A 206 13.60 -3.83 16.93
C PHE A 206 13.94 -2.34 16.86
N ASN A 207 14.93 -1.95 16.08
CA ASN A 207 15.33 -0.56 15.91
C ASN A 207 14.54 0.16 14.80
N TYR A 208 13.42 -0.40 14.37
CA TYR A 208 12.53 0.28 13.46
C TYR A 208 11.43 1.04 14.20
N GLY A 209 11.17 2.25 13.71
CA GLY A 209 10.03 3.08 14.06
C GLY A 209 9.29 3.53 12.81
N ALA A 210 8.01 3.82 12.96
CA ALA A 210 7.18 4.44 11.93
C ALA A 210 6.87 5.89 12.31
N HIS A 211 6.55 6.71 11.32
CA HIS A 211 6.14 8.10 11.47
C HIS A 211 5.34 8.52 10.23
N VAL A 212 4.84 9.74 10.22
CA VAL A 212 4.31 10.35 9.01
C VAL A 212 5.05 11.62 8.67
N LEU A 213 5.07 11.95 7.39
CA LEU A 213 5.29 13.30 6.91
C LEU A 213 3.91 13.91 6.63
N PHE A 214 3.72 15.17 6.97
CA PHE A 214 2.47 15.86 6.68
C PHE A 214 2.72 17.27 6.16
N SER A 215 1.74 17.80 5.39
CA SER A 215 1.75 19.14 4.85
C SER A 215 0.38 19.77 5.02
N ASP A 216 0.35 21.01 5.56
CA ASP A 216 -0.86 21.82 5.74
C ASP A 216 -1.00 22.93 4.67
N ASN A 217 -0.09 22.98 3.69
CA ASN A 217 -0.03 24.01 2.68
C ASN A 217 0.12 23.45 1.26
N ASN A 218 -0.67 22.40 0.96
CA ASN A 218 -0.76 21.77 -0.35
C ASN A 218 0.60 21.23 -0.85
N GLY A 219 1.48 20.77 0.09
CA GLY A 219 2.78 20.17 -0.23
C GLY A 219 3.93 21.18 -0.36
N SER A 220 3.70 22.49 -0.12
CA SER A 220 4.75 23.51 -0.21
C SER A 220 5.84 23.34 0.85
N SER A 221 5.48 22.82 2.03
CA SER A 221 6.40 22.37 3.06
C SER A 221 5.89 21.12 3.75
N TRP A 222 6.81 20.36 4.36
CA TRP A 222 6.53 19.11 5.02
C TRP A 222 7.17 19.05 6.40
N GLU A 223 6.47 18.43 7.33
CA GLU A 223 6.87 18.25 8.72
C GLU A 223 6.84 16.77 9.10
N ILE A 224 7.60 16.40 10.13
CA ILE A 224 7.70 15.04 10.68
C ILE A 224 6.83 14.95 11.92
N SER A 225 6.05 13.89 12.06
CA SER A 225 5.30 13.56 13.27
C SER A 225 6.16 12.97 14.37
N ASP A 226 5.57 12.76 15.56
CA ASP A 226 6.13 11.85 16.55
C ASP A 226 6.31 10.45 15.97
N SER A 227 7.33 9.75 16.49
CA SER A 227 7.66 8.38 16.07
C SER A 227 6.86 7.33 16.84
N ILE A 228 6.47 6.26 16.14
CA ILE A 228 5.82 5.07 16.70
C ILE A 228 6.86 3.96 16.75
N PHE A 229 7.22 3.49 17.94
CA PHE A 229 8.21 2.43 18.15
C PHE A 229 7.88 1.59 19.41
N PRO A 230 8.48 0.41 19.61
CA PRO A 230 9.50 -0.25 18.79
C PRO A 230 8.93 -1.16 17.71
N GLY A 231 9.78 -1.53 16.74
CA GLY A 231 9.53 -2.64 15.81
C GLY A 231 8.44 -2.39 14.77
N CYS A 232 8.10 -1.14 14.50
CA CYS A 232 7.19 -0.74 13.43
C CYS A 232 7.99 -0.32 12.18
N ASN A 233 7.50 -0.72 10.99
CA ASN A 233 8.20 -0.52 9.73
C ASN A 233 7.19 -0.07 8.66
N GLU A 234 7.26 -0.58 7.44
CA GLU A 234 6.40 -0.24 6.31
C GLU A 234 4.93 -0.14 6.70
N SER A 235 4.31 0.96 6.34
CA SER A 235 3.00 1.32 6.87
C SER A 235 2.10 1.98 5.83
N GLN A 236 0.81 1.91 6.11
CA GLN A 236 -0.24 2.57 5.36
C GLN A 236 -1.21 3.25 6.34
N ILE A 237 -1.89 4.28 5.86
CA ILE A 237 -2.75 5.12 6.68
C ILE A 237 -4.16 5.18 6.13
N VAL A 238 -5.16 5.26 7.02
CA VAL A 238 -6.55 5.57 6.65
C VAL A 238 -7.14 6.61 7.60
N GLU A 239 -8.01 7.45 7.05
CA GLU A 239 -8.90 8.30 7.84
C GLU A 239 -10.15 7.51 8.24
N LEU A 240 -10.45 7.46 9.53
CA LEU A 240 -11.63 6.84 10.12
C LEU A 240 -12.87 7.76 10.00
N GLU A 241 -14.07 7.23 10.28
CA GLU A 241 -15.31 8.01 10.13
C GLU A 241 -15.37 9.23 11.05
N ASN A 242 -14.75 9.16 12.23
CA ASN A 242 -14.68 10.26 13.19
C ASN A 242 -13.58 11.30 12.86
N GLY A 243 -12.79 11.08 11.81
CA GLY A 243 -11.70 11.94 11.40
C GLY A 243 -10.34 11.61 12.03
N ASP A 244 -10.27 10.62 12.92
CA ASP A 244 -9.00 10.10 13.41
C ASP A 244 -8.24 9.40 12.28
N LEU A 245 -6.92 9.32 12.41
CA LEU A 245 -6.08 8.56 11.52
C LEU A 245 -5.68 7.22 12.16
N MET A 246 -5.76 6.14 11.39
CA MET A 246 -5.21 4.85 11.79
C MET A 246 -4.03 4.50 10.90
N MET A 247 -2.88 4.29 11.49
CA MET A 247 -1.68 3.78 10.84
C MET A 247 -1.58 2.28 11.07
N ASN A 248 -1.60 1.51 9.99
CA ASN A 248 -1.41 0.06 9.99
C ASN A 248 0.01 -0.24 9.53
N MET A 249 0.77 -1.00 10.34
CA MET A 249 2.23 -1.12 10.22
C MET A 249 2.67 -2.58 10.16
N ARG A 250 3.65 -2.86 9.31
CA ARG A 250 4.44 -4.09 9.36
C ARG A 250 5.14 -4.16 10.71
N SER A 251 5.07 -5.34 11.35
CA SER A 251 5.54 -5.52 12.73
C SER A 251 6.67 -6.53 12.84
N TYR A 252 7.73 -6.13 13.52
CA TYR A 252 8.82 -7.00 13.91
C TYR A 252 8.72 -7.49 15.37
N ASN A 253 7.61 -7.23 16.03
CA ASN A 253 7.37 -7.59 17.43
C ASN A 253 7.04 -9.09 17.66
N ASN A 254 7.19 -9.92 16.63
CA ASN A 254 6.95 -11.38 16.65
C ASN A 254 5.54 -11.80 17.12
N GLN A 255 4.54 -10.95 16.86
CA GLN A 255 3.13 -11.24 17.18
C GLN A 255 2.39 -11.93 16.02
N PHE A 256 3.03 -12.10 14.85
CA PHE A 256 2.42 -12.64 13.63
C PHE A 256 1.13 -11.94 13.22
N SER A 257 1.03 -10.67 13.55
CA SER A 257 -0.14 -9.80 13.30
C SER A 257 0.30 -8.39 13.02
N ARG A 258 -0.55 -7.65 12.30
CA ARG A 258 -0.30 -6.23 12.03
C ARG A 258 -0.29 -5.43 13.33
N ALA A 259 0.65 -4.49 13.42
CA ALA A 259 0.61 -3.45 14.42
C ALA A 259 -0.22 -2.27 13.91
N TYR A 260 -0.87 -1.55 14.82
CA TYR A 260 -1.53 -0.29 14.50
C TYR A 260 -1.42 0.73 15.62
N SER A 261 -1.57 1.99 15.25
CA SER A 261 -1.67 3.13 16.15
C SER A 261 -2.69 4.12 15.61
N VAL A 262 -3.29 4.93 16.50
CA VAL A 262 -4.33 5.90 16.15
C VAL A 262 -3.88 7.29 16.58
N SER A 263 -4.13 8.27 15.72
CA SER A 263 -3.94 9.69 15.99
C SER A 263 -5.28 10.42 15.92
N ASN A 264 -5.56 11.27 16.90
CA ASN A 264 -6.74 12.15 16.93
C ASN A 264 -6.38 13.63 16.70
N ASP A 265 -5.13 13.91 16.36
CA ASP A 265 -4.59 15.24 16.13
C ASP A 265 -4.02 15.41 14.71
N GLY A 266 -4.57 14.64 13.76
CA GLY A 266 -4.22 14.72 12.34
C GLY A 266 -2.84 14.15 12.00
N GLY A 267 -2.35 13.18 12.79
CA GLY A 267 -1.09 12.50 12.55
C GLY A 267 0.11 13.13 13.28
N TYR A 268 -0.09 14.10 14.15
CA TYR A 268 1.00 14.74 14.90
C TYR A 268 1.57 13.79 15.97
N SER A 269 0.68 13.24 16.81
CA SER A 269 1.02 12.25 17.83
C SER A 269 0.21 10.97 17.67
N TRP A 270 0.67 9.90 18.32
CA TRP A 270 0.16 8.55 18.11
C TRP A 270 -0.08 7.82 19.42
N SER A 271 -1.13 7.03 19.49
CA SER A 271 -1.39 6.14 20.60
C SER A 271 -0.28 5.09 20.74
N LYS A 272 -0.23 4.40 21.89
CA LYS A 272 0.62 3.21 22.05
C LYS A 272 0.25 2.16 21.00
N ILE A 273 1.26 1.43 20.51
CA ILE A 273 1.11 0.33 19.57
C ILE A 273 0.13 -0.71 20.13
N LYS A 274 -0.76 -1.15 19.25
CA LYS A 274 -1.64 -2.31 19.46
C LYS A 274 -1.44 -3.31 18.31
N HIS A 275 -1.83 -4.56 18.54
CA HIS A 275 -1.80 -5.61 17.55
C HIS A 275 -3.21 -6.03 17.15
N ASP A 276 -3.45 -6.18 15.85
CA ASP A 276 -4.70 -6.70 15.31
C ASP A 276 -4.51 -8.17 14.90
N TYR A 277 -4.91 -9.08 15.79
CA TYR A 277 -4.76 -10.51 15.56
C TYR A 277 -5.68 -11.09 14.48
N GLN A 278 -6.64 -10.32 13.98
CA GLN A 278 -7.44 -10.70 12.81
C GLN A 278 -6.66 -10.46 11.51
N LEU A 279 -5.63 -9.61 11.55
CA LEU A 279 -4.75 -9.29 10.44
C LEU A 279 -3.42 -10.02 10.58
N VAL A 280 -3.45 -11.33 10.32
CA VAL A 280 -2.24 -12.19 10.35
C VAL A 280 -1.24 -11.70 9.31
N GLU A 281 0.05 -11.65 9.70
CA GLU A 281 1.13 -11.23 8.81
C GLU A 281 2.42 -12.03 8.98
N SER A 282 3.22 -12.08 7.92
CA SER A 282 4.54 -12.73 7.86
C SER A 282 5.69 -11.71 7.74
N LYS A 283 5.62 -10.59 8.42
CA LYS A 283 6.58 -9.47 8.29
C LYS A 283 6.66 -8.96 6.84
N CYS A 284 5.50 -8.60 6.29
CA CYS A 284 5.37 -8.13 4.93
C CYS A 284 4.63 -6.77 4.90
N GLN A 285 4.91 -5.94 3.90
CA GLN A 285 4.09 -4.75 3.63
C GLN A 285 2.63 -5.18 3.38
N ALA A 286 1.70 -4.28 3.65
CA ALA A 286 0.27 -4.47 3.44
C ALA A 286 -0.37 -3.15 3.00
N SER A 287 -1.54 -3.21 2.40
CA SER A 287 -2.30 -2.03 2.04
C SER A 287 -3.62 -1.95 2.80
N ILE A 288 -4.00 -0.74 3.20
CA ILE A 288 -5.29 -0.43 3.80
C ILE A 288 -5.93 0.75 3.06
N LEU A 289 -7.22 0.67 2.77
CA LEU A 289 -7.95 1.66 1.99
C LEU A 289 -9.30 1.98 2.63
N ASN A 290 -9.61 3.24 2.84
CA ASN A 290 -10.99 3.68 3.04
C ASN A 290 -11.67 3.75 1.67
N TYR A 291 -12.44 2.72 1.32
CA TYR A 291 -13.17 2.65 0.07
C TYR A 291 -14.31 3.70 0.00
N GLY A 292 -14.83 4.09 1.16
CA GLY A 292 -16.01 4.94 1.30
C GLY A 292 -17.30 4.15 1.35
N MET A 293 -18.41 4.78 0.99
CA MET A 293 -19.75 4.20 1.14
C MET A 293 -19.97 3.00 0.21
N PHE A 294 -20.36 1.88 0.81
CA PHE A 294 -20.85 0.67 0.15
C PHE A 294 -22.06 0.15 0.94
N ASN A 295 -23.19 -0.05 0.27
CA ASN A 295 -24.44 -0.50 0.90
C ASN A 295 -24.83 0.29 2.18
N LYS A 296 -24.74 1.63 2.10
CA LYS A 296 -25.06 2.58 3.20
C LYS A 296 -24.13 2.50 4.42
N LYS A 297 -22.99 1.79 4.34
CA LYS A 297 -21.96 1.73 5.39
C LYS A 297 -20.61 2.15 4.82
N ASN A 298 -19.77 2.75 5.62
CA ASN A 298 -18.38 3.01 5.21
C ASN A 298 -17.59 1.70 5.24
N MET A 299 -16.92 1.41 4.14
CA MET A 299 -16.16 0.17 3.94
C MET A 299 -14.67 0.46 3.94
N TYR A 300 -13.95 -0.31 4.72
CA TYR A 300 -12.48 -0.35 4.69
C TYR A 300 -12.03 -1.68 4.12
N LEU A 301 -10.94 -1.64 3.38
CA LEU A 301 -10.31 -2.80 2.76
C LEU A 301 -8.88 -2.93 3.28
N PHE A 302 -8.46 -4.16 3.48
CA PHE A 302 -7.09 -4.50 3.86
C PHE A 302 -6.58 -5.63 2.98
N SER A 303 -5.35 -5.54 2.46
CA SER A 303 -4.74 -6.60 1.65
C SER A 303 -3.33 -6.93 2.10
N ASN A 304 -3.03 -8.23 2.20
CA ASN A 304 -1.69 -8.75 2.48
C ASN A 304 -1.61 -10.25 2.15
N PRO A 305 -0.39 -10.84 2.14
CA PRO A 305 -0.22 -12.30 2.27
C PRO A 305 -0.68 -12.73 3.67
N ALA A 306 -1.88 -13.31 3.78
CA ALA A 306 -2.54 -13.59 5.07
C ALA A 306 -2.08 -14.89 5.70
N VAL A 307 -0.78 -15.04 5.92
CA VAL A 307 -0.14 -16.19 6.55
C VAL A 307 0.86 -15.75 7.62
N PRO A 308 1.06 -16.51 8.71
CA PRO A 308 1.99 -16.12 9.77
C PRO A 308 3.47 -16.28 9.36
N VAL A 309 3.75 -17.15 8.39
CA VAL A 309 5.12 -17.44 7.90
C VAL A 309 5.07 -17.59 6.38
N GLY A 310 6.10 -17.10 5.72
CA GLY A 310 6.18 -17.07 4.25
C GLY A 310 5.39 -15.91 3.64
N ARG A 311 5.27 -15.92 2.31
CA ARG A 311 4.59 -14.89 1.53
C ARG A 311 3.71 -15.55 0.48
N THR A 312 2.49 -15.92 0.87
CA THR A 312 1.48 -16.59 0.03
C THR A 312 0.09 -16.11 0.41
N ASN A 313 -0.92 -16.48 -0.38
CA ASN A 313 -2.32 -16.19 -0.11
C ASN A 313 -2.62 -14.70 -0.01
N MET A 314 -2.37 -13.95 -1.10
CA MET A 314 -2.82 -12.56 -1.18
C MET A 314 -4.33 -12.50 -0.94
N THR A 315 -4.71 -11.84 0.13
CA THR A 315 -6.07 -11.86 0.66
C THR A 315 -6.56 -10.42 0.84
N ILE A 316 -7.82 -10.17 0.51
CA ILE A 316 -8.52 -8.93 0.86
C ILE A 316 -9.51 -9.22 1.98
N LYS A 317 -9.49 -8.40 3.02
CA LYS A 317 -10.45 -8.37 4.12
C LYS A 317 -11.23 -7.07 4.12
N THR A 318 -12.46 -7.10 4.65
CA THR A 318 -13.34 -5.92 4.74
C THR A 318 -13.71 -5.61 6.18
N SER A 319 -13.86 -4.33 6.49
CA SER A 319 -14.40 -3.83 7.75
C SER A 319 -15.47 -2.77 7.49
N PHE A 320 -16.51 -2.74 8.34
CA PHE A 320 -17.59 -1.76 8.30
C PHE A 320 -17.77 -1.02 9.64
N ASP A 321 -16.81 -1.13 10.54
CA ASP A 321 -16.87 -0.61 11.90
C ASP A 321 -15.59 0.15 12.31
N ASN A 322 -15.03 0.91 11.38
CA ASN A 322 -13.79 1.67 11.58
C ASN A 322 -12.58 0.78 11.90
N CYS A 323 -12.39 -0.28 11.14
CA CYS A 323 -11.29 -1.22 11.25
C CYS A 323 -11.20 -1.97 12.60
N LYS A 324 -12.30 -2.07 13.35
CA LYS A 324 -12.35 -2.80 14.65
C LYS A 324 -12.48 -4.30 14.44
N THR A 325 -13.28 -4.70 13.44
CA THR A 325 -13.43 -6.10 13.05
C THR A 325 -13.27 -6.26 11.54
N TRP A 326 -12.72 -7.40 11.14
CA TRP A 326 -12.48 -7.73 9.75
C TRP A 326 -13.31 -8.96 9.36
N ILE A 327 -14.21 -8.76 8.45
CA ILE A 327 -15.09 -9.79 7.90
C ILE A 327 -14.75 -10.08 6.45
N ASN A 328 -15.29 -11.16 5.90
CA ASN A 328 -15.17 -11.54 4.48
C ASN A 328 -13.71 -11.55 3.98
N SER A 329 -13.00 -12.60 4.36
CA SER A 329 -11.64 -12.86 3.90
C SER A 329 -11.68 -13.50 2.52
N LYS A 330 -11.22 -12.79 1.48
CA LYS A 330 -11.22 -13.25 0.09
C LYS A 330 -9.79 -13.43 -0.42
N VAL A 331 -9.38 -14.68 -0.67
CA VAL A 331 -8.11 -14.97 -1.34
C VAL A 331 -8.24 -14.63 -2.82
N ILE A 332 -7.39 -13.72 -3.30
CA ILE A 332 -7.34 -13.28 -4.71
C ILE A 332 -6.18 -13.93 -5.48
N HIS A 333 -5.20 -14.46 -4.77
CA HIS A 333 -4.08 -15.21 -5.32
C HIS A 333 -3.57 -16.21 -4.27
N SER A 334 -3.80 -17.50 -4.49
CA SER A 334 -3.45 -18.56 -3.53
C SER A 334 -1.96 -18.94 -3.53
N GLY A 335 -1.22 -18.54 -4.59
CA GLY A 335 0.20 -18.81 -4.74
C GLY A 335 1.10 -17.83 -3.97
N PRO A 336 2.42 -17.92 -4.21
CA PRO A 336 3.39 -16.97 -3.71
C PRO A 336 2.99 -15.54 -4.05
N SER A 337 2.95 -14.66 -3.05
CA SER A 337 2.55 -13.24 -3.20
C SER A 337 3.15 -12.42 -2.07
N ALA A 338 3.45 -11.14 -2.31
CA ALA A 338 4.12 -10.31 -1.31
C ALA A 338 3.43 -8.94 -1.12
N TYR A 339 4.02 -7.87 -1.59
CA TYR A 339 3.51 -6.51 -1.39
C TYR A 339 2.25 -6.24 -2.22
N SER A 340 1.41 -5.35 -1.74
CA SER A 340 0.17 -4.96 -2.44
C SER A 340 -0.19 -3.49 -2.19
N CYS A 341 -0.93 -2.91 -3.12
CA CYS A 341 -1.49 -1.58 -3.00
C CYS A 341 -2.92 -1.57 -3.54
N LEU A 342 -3.86 -1.11 -2.73
CA LEU A 342 -5.28 -1.01 -3.04
C LEU A 342 -5.61 0.39 -3.57
N THR A 343 -6.55 0.48 -4.51
CA THR A 343 -7.13 1.75 -4.97
C THR A 343 -8.61 1.59 -5.30
N LYS A 344 -9.35 2.69 -5.27
CA LYS A 344 -10.72 2.76 -5.77
C LYS A 344 -10.71 3.35 -7.16
N LEU A 345 -11.31 2.67 -8.11
CA LEU A 345 -11.41 3.12 -9.50
C LEU A 345 -12.56 4.11 -9.70
N PRO A 346 -12.52 4.95 -10.75
CA PRO A 346 -13.61 5.90 -11.07
C PRO A 346 -14.97 5.24 -11.27
N ASN A 347 -15.00 4.04 -11.82
CA ASN A 347 -16.24 3.26 -12.03
C ASN A 347 -16.74 2.57 -10.75
N GLY A 348 -16.11 2.80 -9.59
CA GLY A 348 -16.45 2.20 -8.31
C GLY A 348 -15.88 0.79 -8.11
N ASN A 349 -15.12 0.24 -9.03
CA ASN A 349 -14.46 -1.03 -8.81
C ASN A 349 -13.32 -0.89 -7.77
N ILE A 350 -12.96 -2.00 -7.15
CA ILE A 350 -11.75 -2.13 -6.35
C ILE A 350 -10.63 -2.51 -7.31
N GLY A 351 -9.52 -1.78 -7.23
CA GLY A 351 -8.26 -2.14 -7.88
C GLY A 351 -7.24 -2.61 -6.83
N ILE A 352 -6.48 -3.62 -7.15
CA ILE A 352 -5.31 -4.03 -6.38
C ILE A 352 -4.15 -4.32 -7.31
N PHE A 353 -3.00 -3.76 -6.99
CA PHE A 353 -1.74 -3.98 -7.66
C PHE A 353 -0.81 -4.68 -6.69
N TYR A 354 -0.27 -5.86 -7.05
CA TYR A 354 0.44 -6.71 -6.12
C TYR A 354 1.54 -7.55 -6.79
N GLU A 355 2.51 -7.96 -5.96
CA GLU A 355 3.53 -8.94 -6.32
C GLU A 355 2.97 -10.36 -6.23
N GLY A 356 3.14 -11.16 -7.26
CA GLY A 356 2.65 -12.54 -7.26
C GLY A 356 3.28 -13.40 -8.34
N GLY A 357 3.23 -14.72 -8.13
CA GLY A 357 3.78 -15.66 -9.07
C GLY A 357 3.33 -17.10 -8.82
N LYS A 358 3.94 -18.03 -9.55
CA LYS A 358 3.66 -19.45 -9.45
C LYS A 358 4.64 -20.15 -8.50
N THR A 359 5.91 -19.81 -8.58
CA THR A 359 6.99 -20.41 -7.80
C THR A 359 7.65 -19.43 -6.84
N SER A 360 7.60 -18.13 -7.17
CA SER A 360 8.09 -17.02 -6.33
C SER A 360 7.09 -15.89 -6.29
N ALA A 361 7.04 -15.17 -5.19
CA ALA A 361 6.21 -13.96 -5.04
C ALA A 361 6.66 -12.81 -5.95
N TYR A 362 7.86 -12.89 -6.51
CA TYR A 362 8.53 -11.81 -7.24
C TYR A 362 8.62 -12.05 -8.76
N GLU A 363 7.74 -12.91 -9.29
CA GLU A 363 7.73 -13.19 -10.73
C GLU A 363 7.01 -12.10 -11.53
N LYS A 364 5.94 -11.53 -10.95
CA LYS A 364 5.03 -10.64 -11.68
C LYS A 364 4.51 -9.53 -10.80
N MET A 365 4.32 -8.37 -11.42
CA MET A 365 3.55 -7.26 -10.89
C MET A 365 2.17 -7.28 -11.54
N ILE A 366 1.15 -7.64 -10.77
CA ILE A 366 -0.18 -7.98 -11.27
C ILE A 366 -1.19 -6.92 -10.81
N PHE A 367 -1.93 -6.35 -11.75
CA PHE A 367 -3.11 -5.54 -11.47
C PHE A 367 -4.37 -6.37 -11.69
N ILE A 368 -5.30 -6.31 -10.73
CA ILE A 368 -6.66 -6.82 -10.93
C ILE A 368 -7.68 -5.77 -10.51
N SER A 369 -8.84 -5.78 -11.16
CA SER A 369 -9.99 -4.98 -10.76
C SER A 369 -11.28 -5.77 -10.84
N PHE A 370 -12.21 -5.50 -9.91
CA PHE A 370 -13.47 -6.18 -9.79
C PHE A 370 -14.51 -5.32 -9.02
N LYS A 371 -15.78 -5.64 -9.16
CA LYS A 371 -16.87 -5.00 -8.41
C LYS A 371 -16.78 -5.36 -6.93
N PRO A 372 -17.08 -4.43 -5.99
CA PRO A 372 -17.05 -4.70 -4.55
C PRO A 372 -17.88 -5.90 -4.11
N ASP A 373 -19.02 -6.16 -4.77
CA ASP A 373 -19.92 -7.29 -4.49
C ASP A 373 -19.20 -8.65 -4.58
N ALA A 374 -18.15 -8.73 -5.39
CA ALA A 374 -17.34 -9.95 -5.54
C ALA A 374 -16.64 -10.39 -4.24
N LEU A 375 -16.39 -9.48 -3.31
CA LEU A 375 -15.85 -9.83 -1.99
C LEU A 375 -16.82 -10.62 -1.12
N PHE A 376 -18.12 -10.54 -1.43
CA PHE A 376 -19.20 -11.15 -0.64
C PHE A 376 -19.83 -12.37 -1.33
N SER A 377 -19.34 -12.73 -2.51
CA SER A 377 -19.80 -13.92 -3.25
C SER A 377 -18.96 -15.15 -2.88
N ASP A 378 -19.57 -16.34 -2.97
CA ASP A 378 -18.87 -17.63 -2.76
C ASP A 378 -17.96 -18.02 -3.94
N SER A 379 -18.08 -17.32 -5.08
CA SER A 379 -17.23 -17.56 -6.26
C SER A 379 -15.79 -17.16 -6.01
N SER A 380 -14.82 -17.91 -6.52
CA SER A 380 -13.39 -17.52 -6.52
C SER A 380 -13.17 -16.24 -7.33
N LEU A 381 -12.29 -15.36 -6.87
CA LEU A 381 -11.78 -14.21 -7.62
C LEU A 381 -10.61 -14.62 -8.50
#